data_4512807dc4b25e6120ad1cb9e90c8931
#
_entry.id   4512807dc4b25e6120ad1cb9e90c8931
#
_cell.length_a   1.000
_cell.length_b   1.000
_cell.length_c   1.000
_cell.angle_alpha   90.00
_cell.angle_beta   90.00
_cell.angle_gamma   90.00
#
_symmetry.space_group_name_H-M   'P 1'
#
loop_
_entity.id
_entity.type
_entity.pdbx_description
1 polymer ?
#
loop_
_entity_poly.entity_id
_entity_poly.type
_entity_poly.pdbx_seq_one_letter_code
_entity_poly.pdbx_strand_id
1 'polypeptide(L)'
;MSDPSLLRGEYNDEDGVEQRLRPLRLKDFQGQTAIKDNLSVFIQAARDRGDALDHVFLSGPPGLGKTTLAGIMAHEMGAEFKVTSAPALDKPKDLAGILTTVTEGTVFFIDEIHRLKPAIEEMLYIAMEDFELDWIIGQGPSARNIRIPIAPFTLIGATTKAGLVAGPLYSRFGITVRLGFYDSAEIKAILFRSAGILGIDLEDAAADLMDEMVDDEAE
;
A
#
# COMPACT_ATOMS: atom_id res chain seq x y z
N MET A 1 36.45 1.32 -19.34
CA MET A 1 35.77 2.57 -18.94
C MET A 1 34.31 2.37 -19.31
N SER A 2 33.52 1.96 -18.34
CA SER A 2 32.08 1.68 -18.53
C SER A 2 31.32 2.97 -18.23
N ASP A 3 30.51 3.40 -19.19
CA ASP A 3 29.71 4.61 -19.14
C ASP A 3 28.68 4.53 -17.99
N PRO A 4 28.67 5.48 -17.03
CA PRO A 4 27.71 5.50 -15.92
C PRO A 4 26.29 5.94 -16.31
N SER A 5 26.03 6.25 -17.60
CA SER A 5 24.75 6.78 -18.07
C SER A 5 23.66 5.72 -18.26
N LEU A 6 24.01 4.43 -18.25
CA LEU A 6 23.06 3.32 -18.49
C LEU A 6 22.20 2.89 -17.29
N LEU A 7 22.32 3.57 -16.14
CA LEU A 7 21.54 3.25 -14.92
C LEU A 7 20.54 4.36 -14.50
N ARG A 8 20.39 5.40 -15.31
CA ARG A 8 19.26 6.33 -15.14
C ARG A 8 18.14 5.84 -16.03
N GLY A 9 17.18 5.12 -15.44
CA GLY A 9 15.87 4.95 -16.07
C GLY A 9 15.40 6.34 -16.51
N GLU A 10 15.14 6.52 -17.79
CA GLU A 10 14.50 7.71 -18.32
C GLU A 10 13.17 7.85 -17.55
N TYR A 11 13.04 8.91 -16.74
CA TYR A 11 11.77 9.36 -16.21
C TYR A 11 10.94 9.72 -17.44
N ASN A 12 10.00 8.85 -17.80
CA ASN A 12 9.03 9.16 -18.83
C ASN A 12 8.14 10.29 -18.31
N ASP A 13 7.83 11.26 -19.16
CA ASP A 13 6.87 12.33 -18.86
C ASP A 13 5.52 11.75 -18.37
N GLU A 14 5.17 10.54 -18.77
CA GLU A 14 3.99 9.77 -18.33
C GLU A 14 4.01 9.46 -16.82
N ASP A 15 5.17 9.08 -16.24
CA ASP A 15 5.30 8.82 -14.80
C ASP A 15 5.04 10.08 -13.97
N GLY A 16 5.46 11.23 -14.48
CA GLY A 16 5.22 12.54 -13.86
C GLY A 16 3.75 12.95 -13.88
N VAL A 17 3.05 12.62 -14.95
CA VAL A 17 1.61 12.89 -15.10
C VAL A 17 0.81 11.98 -14.16
N GLU A 18 1.11 10.68 -14.14
CA GLU A 18 0.42 9.73 -13.26
C GLU A 18 0.58 10.09 -11.78
N GLN A 19 1.77 10.50 -11.34
CA GLN A 19 1.99 10.95 -9.97
C GLN A 19 1.15 12.19 -9.61
N ARG A 20 0.96 13.13 -10.53
CA ARG A 20 0.13 14.33 -10.32
C ARG A 20 -1.36 14.00 -10.20
N LEU A 21 -1.83 12.94 -10.88
CA LEU A 21 -3.21 12.48 -10.82
C LEU A 21 -3.54 11.79 -9.49
N ARG A 22 -2.57 11.17 -8.83
CA ARG A 22 -2.79 10.47 -7.56
C ARG A 22 -3.12 11.46 -6.44
N PRO A 23 -4.26 11.30 -5.74
CA PRO A 23 -4.58 12.13 -4.58
C PRO A 23 -3.59 11.86 -3.43
N LEU A 24 -3.20 12.93 -2.74
CA LEU A 24 -2.30 12.86 -1.59
C LEU A 24 -3.04 12.89 -0.24
N ARG A 25 -4.31 13.28 -0.22
CA ARG A 25 -5.10 13.42 1.01
C ARG A 25 -6.41 12.64 0.90
N LEU A 26 -6.93 12.17 2.03
CA LEU A 26 -8.22 11.48 2.09
C LEU A 26 -9.37 12.29 1.47
N LYS A 27 -9.40 13.59 1.69
CA LYS A 27 -10.42 14.49 1.11
C LYS A 27 -10.40 14.56 -0.42
N ASP A 28 -9.24 14.31 -1.02
CA ASP A 28 -9.03 14.38 -2.48
C ASP A 28 -9.27 13.01 -3.16
N PHE A 29 -9.38 11.94 -2.35
CA PHE A 29 -9.72 10.60 -2.81
C PHE A 29 -11.23 10.54 -3.09
N GLN A 30 -11.61 10.35 -4.33
CA GLN A 30 -13.02 10.33 -4.74
C GLN A 30 -13.65 8.99 -4.37
N GLY A 31 -14.95 9.02 -4.06
CA GLY A 31 -15.72 7.84 -3.69
C GLY A 31 -15.34 7.22 -2.33
N GLN A 32 -15.82 6.00 -2.08
CA GLN A 32 -15.54 5.18 -0.91
C GLN A 32 -15.76 5.93 0.43
N THR A 33 -16.82 6.73 0.55
CA THR A 33 -17.02 7.68 1.66
C THR A 33 -16.96 7.02 3.03
N ALA A 34 -17.64 5.89 3.23
CA ALA A 34 -17.63 5.19 4.51
C ALA A 34 -16.21 4.71 4.92
N ILE A 35 -15.40 4.32 3.94
CA ILE A 35 -14.01 3.92 4.18
C ILE A 35 -13.18 5.12 4.60
N LYS A 36 -13.33 6.26 3.92
CA LYS A 36 -12.62 7.50 4.24
C LYS A 36 -12.95 7.99 5.65
N ASP A 37 -14.22 7.97 6.01
CA ASP A 37 -14.68 8.39 7.33
C ASP A 37 -14.06 7.52 8.43
N ASN A 38 -14.08 6.20 8.26
CA ASN A 38 -13.45 5.27 9.19
C ASN A 38 -11.93 5.48 9.28
N LEU A 39 -11.24 5.57 8.14
CA LEU A 39 -9.79 5.77 8.12
C LEU A 39 -9.40 7.11 8.75
N SER A 40 -10.20 8.17 8.55
CA SER A 40 -9.93 9.47 9.16
C SER A 40 -9.92 9.40 10.69
N VAL A 41 -10.82 8.61 11.29
CA VAL A 41 -10.88 8.37 12.74
C VAL A 41 -9.63 7.64 13.23
N PHE A 42 -9.22 6.55 12.55
CA PHE A 42 -8.02 5.80 12.96
C PHE A 42 -6.74 6.64 12.83
N ILE A 43 -6.59 7.37 11.72
CA ILE A 43 -5.44 8.25 11.49
C ILE A 43 -5.40 9.35 12.54
N GLN A 44 -6.52 10.02 12.82
CA GLN A 44 -6.57 11.07 13.83
C GLN A 44 -6.23 10.51 15.22
N ALA A 45 -6.80 9.37 15.59
CA ALA A 45 -6.52 8.75 16.89
C ALA A 45 -5.05 8.35 17.06
N ALA A 46 -4.40 7.82 16.01
CA ALA A 46 -2.98 7.50 16.03
C ALA A 46 -2.12 8.77 16.18
N ARG A 47 -2.43 9.83 15.43
CA ARG A 47 -1.74 11.12 15.50
C ARG A 47 -1.87 11.78 16.89
N ASP A 48 -3.06 11.73 17.48
CA ASP A 48 -3.32 12.33 18.80
C ASP A 48 -2.52 11.62 19.91
N ARG A 49 -2.25 10.33 19.75
CA ARG A 49 -1.40 9.56 20.67
C ARG A 49 0.11 9.71 20.37
N GLY A 50 0.47 10.14 19.17
CA GLY A 50 1.85 10.16 18.69
C GLY A 50 2.39 8.76 18.35
N ASP A 51 1.50 7.80 18.08
CA ASP A 51 1.83 6.40 17.76
C ASP A 51 1.82 6.15 16.25
N ALA A 52 2.45 5.04 15.83
CA ALA A 52 2.23 4.50 14.50
C ALA A 52 0.75 4.09 14.33
N LEU A 53 0.23 4.13 13.10
CA LEU A 53 -1.09 3.59 12.78
C LEU A 53 -1.07 2.06 12.94
N ASP A 54 -2.16 1.47 13.40
CA ASP A 54 -2.32 0.01 13.40
C ASP A 54 -2.12 -0.56 11.99
N HIS A 55 -1.70 -1.82 11.91
CA HIS A 55 -1.53 -2.49 10.61
C HIS A 55 -2.85 -2.56 9.86
N VAL A 56 -2.81 -2.28 8.55
CA VAL A 56 -4.00 -2.15 7.69
C VAL A 56 -4.03 -3.22 6.61
N PHE A 57 -5.16 -3.89 6.46
CA PHE A 57 -5.42 -4.82 5.38
C PHE A 57 -6.37 -4.20 4.35
N LEU A 58 -5.91 -4.09 3.11
CA LEU A 58 -6.68 -3.57 1.99
C LEU A 58 -7.06 -4.70 1.04
N SER A 59 -8.34 -4.90 0.81
CA SER A 59 -8.84 -5.90 -0.14
C SER A 59 -9.78 -5.27 -1.17
N GLY A 60 -9.88 -5.88 -2.33
CA GLY A 60 -10.80 -5.45 -3.39
C GLY A 60 -10.24 -5.68 -4.79
N PRO A 61 -11.08 -5.55 -5.83
CA PRO A 61 -10.69 -5.69 -7.22
C PRO A 61 -9.46 -4.86 -7.61
N PRO A 62 -8.75 -5.19 -8.70
CA PRO A 62 -7.67 -4.35 -9.21
C PRO A 62 -8.19 -2.97 -9.63
N GLY A 63 -7.30 -1.97 -9.71
CA GLY A 63 -7.64 -0.63 -10.19
C GLY A 63 -8.37 0.30 -9.20
N LEU A 64 -8.86 -0.20 -8.05
CA LEU A 64 -9.67 0.58 -7.11
C LEU A 64 -8.88 1.51 -6.16
N GLY A 65 -7.58 1.70 -6.40
CA GLY A 65 -6.80 2.69 -5.65
C GLY A 65 -6.19 2.19 -4.33
N LYS A 66 -6.00 0.86 -4.12
CA LYS A 66 -5.37 0.33 -2.89
C LYS A 66 -4.01 0.96 -2.59
N THR A 67 -3.12 1.01 -3.59
CA THR A 67 -1.79 1.64 -3.45
C THR A 67 -1.89 3.14 -3.20
N THR A 68 -2.82 3.81 -3.87
CA THR A 68 -3.10 5.24 -3.66
C THR A 68 -3.56 5.51 -2.23
N LEU A 69 -4.48 4.69 -1.72
CA LEU A 69 -5.00 4.83 -0.36
C LEU A 69 -3.90 4.60 0.69
N ALA A 70 -3.01 3.62 0.45
CA ALA A 70 -1.83 3.39 1.30
C ALA A 70 -0.89 4.61 1.31
N GLY A 71 -0.63 5.21 0.16
CA GLY A 71 0.17 6.43 0.06
C GLY A 71 -0.47 7.64 0.77
N ILE A 72 -1.80 7.76 0.68
CA ILE A 72 -2.56 8.78 1.41
C ILE A 72 -2.41 8.59 2.92
N MET A 73 -2.57 7.36 3.43
CA MET A 73 -2.39 7.08 4.86
C MET A 73 -0.98 7.45 5.33
N ALA A 74 0.06 7.12 4.56
CA ALA A 74 1.43 7.54 4.87
C ALA A 74 1.57 9.06 4.90
N HIS A 75 1.01 9.76 3.91
CA HIS A 75 1.05 11.21 3.83
C HIS A 75 0.31 11.88 4.99
N GLU A 76 -0.89 11.41 5.32
CA GLU A 76 -1.68 11.93 6.45
C GLU A 76 -0.97 11.68 7.81
N MET A 77 -0.25 10.57 7.95
CA MET A 77 0.57 10.28 9.13
C MET A 77 1.89 11.06 9.16
N GLY A 78 2.27 11.74 8.07
CA GLY A 78 3.59 12.37 7.93
C GLY A 78 4.74 11.36 7.92
N ALA A 79 4.49 10.14 7.46
CA ALA A 79 5.37 8.99 7.54
C ALA A 79 6.13 8.75 6.23
N GLU A 80 7.31 8.14 6.34
CA GLU A 80 8.00 7.58 5.17
C GLU A 80 7.16 6.47 4.54
N PHE A 81 7.09 6.43 3.21
CA PHE A 81 6.33 5.42 2.48
C PHE A 81 7.25 4.48 1.71
N LYS A 82 7.34 3.22 2.16
CA LYS A 82 8.09 2.17 1.46
C LYS A 82 7.13 1.21 0.78
N VAL A 83 7.40 0.90 -0.48
CA VAL A 83 6.52 0.08 -1.33
C VAL A 83 7.27 -1.12 -1.84
N THR A 84 6.65 -2.28 -1.77
CA THR A 84 7.10 -3.50 -2.44
C THR A 84 5.90 -4.34 -2.87
N SER A 85 6.16 -5.43 -3.56
CA SER A 85 5.15 -6.44 -3.88
C SER A 85 5.59 -7.80 -3.36
N ALA A 86 4.65 -8.67 -2.99
CA ALA A 86 4.98 -10.01 -2.51
C ALA A 86 5.84 -10.82 -3.49
N PRO A 87 5.63 -10.76 -4.83
CA PRO A 87 6.52 -11.42 -5.79
C PRO A 87 7.96 -10.91 -5.80
N ALA A 88 8.21 -9.67 -5.38
CA ALA A 88 9.56 -9.11 -5.29
C ALA A 88 10.34 -9.62 -4.06
N LEU A 89 9.65 -10.18 -3.07
CA LEU A 89 10.22 -10.78 -1.88
C LEU A 89 10.43 -12.27 -2.13
N ASP A 90 11.64 -12.67 -2.49
CA ASP A 90 11.93 -14.09 -2.80
C ASP A 90 12.36 -14.88 -1.56
N LYS A 91 13.10 -14.25 -0.66
CA LYS A 91 13.71 -14.87 0.54
C LYS A 91 13.50 -13.99 1.77
N PRO A 92 13.49 -14.56 3.00
CA PRO A 92 13.37 -13.78 4.23
C PRO A 92 14.38 -12.62 4.35
N LYS A 93 15.59 -12.78 3.81
CA LYS A 93 16.60 -11.72 3.78
C LYS A 93 16.17 -10.46 3.01
N ASP A 94 15.30 -10.62 2.01
CA ASP A 94 14.83 -9.49 1.21
C ASP A 94 13.89 -8.62 2.06
N LEU A 95 12.99 -9.26 2.82
CA LEU A 95 12.14 -8.59 3.80
C LEU A 95 12.96 -7.97 4.94
N ALA A 96 13.92 -8.72 5.51
CA ALA A 96 14.79 -8.23 6.57
C ALA A 96 15.60 -7.00 6.13
N GLY A 97 16.10 -6.98 4.89
CA GLY A 97 16.80 -5.84 4.31
C GLY A 97 15.94 -4.58 4.28
N ILE A 98 14.64 -4.69 4.02
CA ILE A 98 13.72 -3.56 4.06
C ILE A 98 13.43 -3.16 5.52
N LEU A 99 13.03 -4.13 6.37
CA LEU A 99 12.61 -3.86 7.74
C LEU A 99 13.72 -3.30 8.63
N THR A 100 14.98 -3.63 8.37
CA THR A 100 16.12 -3.03 9.11
C THR A 100 16.39 -1.57 8.74
N THR A 101 15.76 -1.07 7.69
CA THR A 101 15.88 0.34 7.24
C THR A 101 14.64 1.17 7.53
N VAL A 102 13.61 0.60 8.19
CA VAL A 102 12.43 1.39 8.58
C VAL A 102 12.78 2.30 9.75
N THR A 103 12.19 3.47 9.75
CA THR A 103 12.23 4.42 10.85
C THR A 103 10.89 4.41 11.59
N GLU A 104 10.84 4.98 12.77
CA GLU A 104 9.62 5.06 13.57
C GLU A 104 8.47 5.68 12.78
N GLY A 105 7.34 5.00 12.75
CA GLY A 105 6.14 5.41 12.04
C GLY A 105 6.15 5.15 10.52
N THR A 106 7.24 4.62 9.93
CA THR A 106 7.26 4.27 8.50
C THR A 106 6.04 3.44 8.11
N VAL A 107 5.40 3.78 7.01
CA VAL A 107 4.34 2.96 6.38
C VAL A 107 4.98 2.07 5.33
N PHE A 108 4.93 0.77 5.58
CA PHE A 108 5.44 -0.25 4.65
C PHE A 108 4.28 -0.93 3.93
N PHE A 109 4.22 -0.78 2.63
CA PHE A 109 3.17 -1.33 1.78
C PHE A 109 3.66 -2.56 1.02
N ILE A 110 2.89 -3.66 1.11
CA ILE A 110 3.12 -4.89 0.35
C ILE A 110 1.90 -5.14 -0.53
N ASP A 111 2.08 -5.04 -1.85
CA ASP A 111 1.05 -5.41 -2.80
C ASP A 111 0.99 -6.91 -3.02
N GLU A 112 -0.20 -7.43 -3.38
CA GLU A 112 -0.46 -8.86 -3.60
C GLU A 112 0.01 -9.75 -2.44
N ILE A 113 -0.23 -9.33 -1.20
CA ILE A 113 0.27 -9.96 0.03
C ILE A 113 -0.07 -11.45 0.14
N HIS A 114 -1.15 -11.90 -0.52
CA HIS A 114 -1.53 -13.32 -0.60
C HIS A 114 -0.51 -14.20 -1.34
N ARG A 115 0.48 -13.60 -2.02
CA ARG A 115 1.54 -14.31 -2.75
C ARG A 115 2.84 -14.43 -1.95
N LEU A 116 2.86 -14.00 -0.71
CA LEU A 116 4.02 -14.20 0.15
C LEU A 116 4.34 -15.69 0.33
N LYS A 117 5.61 -16.00 0.39
CA LYS A 117 6.08 -17.34 0.71
C LYS A 117 5.98 -17.59 2.23
N PRO A 118 5.68 -18.82 2.70
CA PRO A 118 5.49 -19.10 4.12
C PRO A 118 6.62 -18.62 5.03
N ALA A 119 7.89 -18.79 4.62
CA ALA A 119 9.02 -18.33 5.41
C ALA A 119 9.12 -16.80 5.56
N ILE A 120 8.55 -16.06 4.61
CA ILE A 120 8.47 -14.59 4.67
C ILE A 120 7.30 -14.18 5.54
N GLU A 121 6.16 -14.87 5.44
CA GLU A 121 5.03 -14.66 6.32
C GLU A 121 5.39 -14.87 7.80
N GLU A 122 6.12 -15.96 8.12
CA GLU A 122 6.57 -16.25 9.49
C GLU A 122 7.43 -15.12 10.06
N MET A 123 8.39 -14.60 9.28
CA MET A 123 9.19 -13.44 9.69
C MET A 123 8.32 -12.19 9.89
N LEU A 124 7.34 -11.98 9.00
CA LEU A 124 6.45 -10.84 9.05
C LEU A 124 5.55 -10.87 10.30
N TYR A 125 5.12 -12.06 10.75
CA TYR A 125 4.34 -12.21 11.99
C TYR A 125 5.06 -11.62 13.20
N ILE A 126 6.34 -11.97 13.38
CA ILE A 126 7.15 -11.49 14.49
C ILE A 126 7.39 -9.98 14.35
N ALA A 127 7.72 -9.55 13.14
CA ALA A 127 7.95 -8.13 12.86
C ALA A 127 6.72 -7.24 13.16
N MET A 128 5.50 -7.73 12.91
CA MET A 128 4.26 -6.99 13.16
C MET A 128 3.89 -6.97 14.65
N GLU A 129 4.20 -8.03 15.39
CA GLU A 129 3.74 -8.21 16.77
C GLU A 129 4.74 -7.66 17.79
N ASP A 130 6.04 -8.00 17.58
CA ASP A 130 7.10 -7.72 18.54
C ASP A 130 8.04 -6.58 18.11
N PHE A 131 7.94 -6.11 16.84
CA PHE A 131 8.92 -5.21 16.22
C PHE A 131 10.35 -5.75 16.32
N GLU A 132 10.50 -7.05 16.08
CA GLU A 132 11.77 -7.78 16.08
C GLU A 132 11.87 -8.67 14.85
N LEU A 133 13.09 -8.98 14.45
CA LEU A 133 13.38 -9.99 13.43
C LEU A 133 14.15 -11.14 14.07
N ASP A 134 13.68 -12.36 13.90
CA ASP A 134 14.43 -13.56 14.26
C ASP A 134 15.41 -13.91 13.13
N TRP A 135 16.70 -13.91 13.45
CA TRP A 135 17.75 -14.18 12.48
C TRP A 135 18.67 -15.30 12.93
N ILE A 136 18.78 -16.35 12.11
CA ILE A 136 19.64 -17.49 12.40
C ILE A 136 21.02 -17.26 11.79
N ILE A 137 22.06 -17.23 12.65
CA ILE A 137 23.46 -17.13 12.24
C ILE A 137 24.14 -18.51 12.41
N GLY A 138 24.87 -18.92 11.38
CA GLY A 138 25.58 -20.18 11.36
C GLY A 138 24.76 -21.34 10.78
N GLN A 139 25.32 -22.55 10.82
CA GLN A 139 24.71 -23.77 10.32
C GLN A 139 24.91 -24.93 11.31
N GLY A 140 23.99 -25.90 11.28
CA GLY A 140 24.07 -27.09 12.11
C GLY A 140 23.93 -26.81 13.61
N PRO A 141 24.55 -27.65 14.48
CA PRO A 141 24.40 -27.55 15.95
C PRO A 141 24.93 -26.26 16.57
N SER A 142 25.73 -25.47 15.85
CA SER A 142 26.27 -24.20 16.31
C SER A 142 25.45 -22.99 15.82
N ALA A 143 24.34 -23.22 15.14
CA ALA A 143 23.45 -22.13 14.73
C ALA A 143 22.89 -21.42 15.96
N ARG A 144 22.89 -20.09 15.91
CA ARG A 144 22.36 -19.21 16.97
C ARG A 144 21.24 -18.36 16.39
N ASN A 145 20.12 -18.30 17.10
CA ASN A 145 19.07 -17.34 16.83
C ASN A 145 19.41 -16.03 17.54
N ILE A 146 19.39 -14.92 16.78
CA ILE A 146 19.51 -13.57 17.33
C ILE A 146 18.22 -12.80 17.01
N ARG A 147 17.76 -11.98 17.93
CA ARG A 147 16.66 -11.05 17.73
C ARG A 147 17.21 -9.68 17.44
N ILE A 148 16.78 -9.11 16.33
CA ILE A 148 17.18 -7.79 15.85
C ILE A 148 15.98 -6.88 16.04
N PRO A 149 16.04 -5.89 16.95
CA PRO A 149 14.94 -4.92 17.09
C PRO A 149 14.86 -4.05 15.85
N ILE A 150 13.63 -3.75 15.45
CA ILE A 150 13.29 -2.81 14.37
C ILE A 150 12.41 -1.69 14.91
N ALA A 151 12.43 -0.55 14.24
CA ALA A 151 11.57 0.56 14.64
C ALA A 151 10.07 0.19 14.44
N PRO A 152 9.16 0.65 15.32
CA PRO A 152 7.73 0.50 15.11
C PRO A 152 7.31 1.08 13.76
N PHE A 153 6.52 0.32 13.02
CA PHE A 153 6.07 0.66 11.68
C PHE A 153 4.62 0.23 11.47
N THR A 154 3.99 0.78 10.46
CA THR A 154 2.67 0.33 9.99
C THR A 154 2.83 -0.53 8.76
N LEU A 155 2.40 -1.79 8.81
CA LEU A 155 2.25 -2.61 7.62
C LEU A 155 0.90 -2.32 6.96
N ILE A 156 0.89 -2.06 5.65
CA ILE A 156 -0.31 -2.07 4.83
C ILE A 156 -0.19 -3.20 3.83
N GLY A 157 -1.00 -4.25 4.01
CA GLY A 157 -1.06 -5.38 3.08
C GLY A 157 -2.23 -5.23 2.12
N ALA A 158 -1.97 -5.28 0.81
CA ALA A 158 -3.02 -5.20 -0.21
C ALA A 158 -3.18 -6.52 -0.97
N THR A 159 -4.40 -6.84 -1.36
CA THR A 159 -4.69 -8.03 -2.16
C THR A 159 -5.98 -7.90 -2.97
N THR A 160 -5.99 -8.56 -4.12
CA THR A 160 -7.21 -8.81 -4.90
C THR A 160 -7.95 -10.09 -4.44
N LYS A 161 -7.29 -10.95 -3.64
CA LYS A 161 -7.77 -12.28 -3.25
C LYS A 161 -7.69 -12.49 -1.75
N ALA A 162 -8.54 -11.78 -0.99
CA ALA A 162 -8.54 -11.81 0.48
C ALA A 162 -8.62 -13.22 1.09
N GLY A 163 -9.40 -14.11 0.48
CA GLY A 163 -9.55 -15.51 0.93
C GLY A 163 -8.31 -16.39 0.79
N LEU A 164 -7.24 -15.92 0.14
CA LEU A 164 -5.97 -16.63 0.00
C LEU A 164 -4.92 -16.18 1.02
N VAL A 165 -5.19 -15.18 1.83
CA VAL A 165 -4.27 -14.72 2.88
C VAL A 165 -4.38 -15.67 4.08
N ALA A 166 -3.22 -16.11 4.59
CA ALA A 166 -3.18 -17.01 5.73
C ALA A 166 -3.86 -16.38 6.96
N GLY A 167 -4.69 -17.16 7.66
CA GLY A 167 -5.41 -16.71 8.85
C GLY A 167 -4.53 -16.04 9.91
N PRO A 168 -3.36 -16.61 10.27
CA PRO A 168 -2.44 -16.00 11.22
C PRO A 168 -1.92 -14.62 10.79
N LEU A 169 -1.70 -14.39 9.50
CA LEU A 169 -1.31 -13.06 8.99
C LEU A 169 -2.51 -12.09 9.06
N TYR A 170 -3.68 -12.55 8.60
CA TYR A 170 -4.88 -11.74 8.58
C TYR A 170 -5.28 -11.22 9.98
N SER A 171 -5.15 -12.08 11.01
CA SER A 171 -5.52 -11.71 12.39
C SER A 171 -4.66 -10.63 13.02
N ARG A 172 -3.51 -10.30 12.43
CA ARG A 172 -2.58 -9.26 12.92
C ARG A 172 -2.88 -7.87 12.37
N PHE A 173 -3.81 -7.77 11.43
CA PHE A 173 -4.26 -6.47 10.94
C PHE A 173 -5.37 -5.93 11.85
N GLY A 174 -5.09 -4.81 12.51
CA GLY A 174 -6.05 -4.12 13.39
C GLY A 174 -7.14 -3.39 12.60
N ILE A 175 -6.83 -2.96 11.36
CA ILE A 175 -7.75 -2.25 10.49
C ILE A 175 -7.94 -3.06 9.21
N THR A 176 -9.19 -3.38 8.86
CA THR A 176 -9.52 -4.08 7.61
C THR A 176 -10.44 -3.22 6.76
N VAL A 177 -10.06 -3.07 5.49
CA VAL A 177 -10.77 -2.24 4.52
C VAL A 177 -11.05 -3.08 3.27
N ARG A 178 -12.29 -3.06 2.81
CA ARG A 178 -12.68 -3.67 1.55
C ARG A 178 -13.18 -2.59 0.60
N LEU A 179 -12.40 -2.33 -0.45
CA LEU A 179 -12.81 -1.43 -1.52
C LEU A 179 -13.84 -2.14 -2.41
N GLY A 180 -14.91 -1.42 -2.71
CA GLY A 180 -15.95 -1.82 -3.67
C GLY A 180 -15.75 -1.10 -5.00
N PHE A 181 -16.48 -1.51 -6.01
CA PHE A 181 -16.53 -0.77 -7.26
C PHE A 181 -17.09 0.64 -7.03
N TYR A 182 -16.64 1.56 -7.82
CA TYR A 182 -17.17 2.91 -7.84
C TYR A 182 -18.53 2.92 -8.53
N ASP A 183 -19.43 3.78 -8.05
CA ASP A 183 -20.64 4.06 -8.79
C ASP A 183 -20.38 5.10 -9.91
N SER A 184 -21.35 5.27 -10.80
CA SER A 184 -21.26 6.19 -11.95
C SER A 184 -20.94 7.63 -11.54
N ALA A 185 -21.51 8.10 -10.42
CA ALA A 185 -21.25 9.45 -9.92
C ALA A 185 -19.82 9.61 -9.38
N GLU A 186 -19.31 8.57 -8.72
CA GLU A 186 -17.93 8.51 -8.22
C GLU A 186 -16.92 8.48 -9.37
N ILE A 187 -17.20 7.69 -10.45
CA ILE A 187 -16.35 7.63 -11.66
C ILE A 187 -16.31 9.00 -12.34
N LYS A 188 -17.46 9.64 -12.54
CA LYS A 188 -17.50 11.00 -13.09
C LYS A 188 -16.70 11.99 -12.27
N ALA A 189 -16.80 11.93 -10.94
CA ALA A 189 -16.02 12.81 -10.07
C ALA A 189 -14.50 12.58 -10.20
N ILE A 190 -14.06 11.34 -10.41
CA ILE A 190 -12.66 10.99 -10.69
C ILE A 190 -12.23 11.57 -12.04
N LEU A 191 -13.07 11.43 -13.08
CA LEU A 191 -12.79 11.94 -14.43
C LEU A 191 -12.66 13.46 -14.44
N PHE A 192 -13.62 14.19 -13.86
CA PHE A 192 -13.58 15.65 -13.78
C PHE A 192 -12.38 16.16 -12.98
N ARG A 193 -12.07 15.52 -11.86
CA ARG A 193 -10.87 15.86 -11.10
C ARG A 193 -9.60 15.67 -11.92
N SER A 194 -9.49 14.55 -12.63
CA SER A 194 -8.32 14.21 -13.44
C SER A 194 -8.18 15.17 -14.62
N ALA A 195 -9.27 15.48 -15.32
CA ALA A 195 -9.32 16.47 -16.40
C ALA A 195 -8.89 17.86 -15.92
N GLY A 196 -9.38 18.29 -14.75
CA GLY A 196 -8.98 19.57 -14.16
C GLY A 196 -7.48 19.65 -13.82
N ILE A 197 -6.87 18.55 -13.34
CA ILE A 197 -5.42 18.49 -13.08
C ILE A 197 -4.61 18.56 -14.38
N LEU A 198 -5.13 17.96 -15.46
CA LEU A 198 -4.50 17.92 -16.77
C LEU A 198 -4.75 19.20 -17.59
N GLY A 199 -5.65 20.07 -17.13
CA GLY A 199 -6.06 21.27 -17.87
C GLY A 199 -6.91 20.94 -19.11
N ILE A 200 -7.63 19.82 -19.07
CA ILE A 200 -8.53 19.37 -20.14
C ILE A 200 -9.95 19.81 -19.77
N ASP A 201 -10.65 20.41 -20.73
CA ASP A 201 -12.07 20.72 -20.59
C ASP A 201 -12.88 19.47 -20.95
N LEU A 202 -13.59 18.91 -19.98
CA LEU A 202 -14.36 17.68 -20.11
C LEU A 202 -15.85 18.02 -20.03
N GLU A 203 -16.60 17.72 -21.08
CA GLU A 203 -18.06 17.88 -21.12
C GLU A 203 -18.75 16.70 -20.40
N ASP A 204 -19.92 16.98 -19.78
CA ASP A 204 -20.71 15.95 -19.05
C ASP A 204 -21.04 14.75 -19.96
N ALA A 205 -21.42 14.99 -21.21
CA ALA A 205 -21.73 13.92 -22.15
C ALA A 205 -20.52 13.02 -22.48
N ALA A 206 -19.31 13.58 -22.48
CA ALA A 206 -18.08 12.77 -22.67
C ALA A 206 -17.76 11.95 -21.42
N ALA A 207 -18.01 12.48 -20.23
CA ALA A 207 -17.84 11.76 -18.98
C ALA A 207 -18.84 10.59 -18.86
N ASP A 208 -20.10 10.76 -19.33
CA ASP A 208 -21.12 9.71 -19.39
C ASP A 208 -20.68 8.54 -20.28
N LEU A 209 -20.18 8.84 -21.48
CA LEU A 209 -19.68 7.81 -22.41
C LEU A 209 -18.48 7.04 -21.87
N MET A 210 -17.57 7.73 -21.14
CA MET A 210 -16.41 7.08 -20.53
C MET A 210 -16.81 6.16 -19.37
N ASP A 211 -17.85 6.50 -18.61
CA ASP A 211 -18.41 5.69 -17.54
C ASP A 211 -19.01 4.38 -18.09
N GLU A 212 -19.83 4.47 -19.14
CA GLU A 212 -20.41 3.31 -19.82
C GLU A 212 -19.33 2.32 -20.33
N MET A 213 -18.19 2.83 -20.84
CA MET A 213 -17.09 1.98 -21.30
C MET A 213 -16.38 1.21 -20.16
N VAL A 214 -16.37 1.77 -18.95
CA VAL A 214 -15.75 1.12 -17.77
C VAL A 214 -16.61 -0.05 -17.29
N ASP A 215 -17.93 0.08 -17.36
CA ASP A 215 -18.86 -0.99 -16.97
C ASP A 215 -18.80 -2.20 -17.92
N ASP A 216 -18.63 -1.98 -19.22
CA ASP A 216 -18.49 -3.06 -20.21
C ASP A 216 -17.20 -3.90 -20.04
N GLU A 217 -16.13 -3.35 -19.47
CA GLU A 217 -14.89 -4.10 -19.18
C GLU A 217 -14.94 -4.88 -17.85
N ALA A 218 -15.94 -4.62 -17.01
CA ALA A 218 -16.09 -5.24 -15.69
C ALA A 218 -16.96 -6.53 -15.68
N GLU A 219 -17.68 -6.82 -16.77
CA GLU A 219 -18.45 -8.06 -16.97
C GLU A 219 -17.56 -9.19 -17.55
#